data_5e1f77050d94b7a6031bf39b12e5abe0
#
_entry.id   5e1f77050d94b7a6031bf39b12e5abe0
#
_cell.length_a   1.000
_cell.length_b   1.000
_cell.length_c   1.000
_cell.angle_alpha   90.00
_cell.angle_beta   90.00
_cell.angle_gamma   90.00
#
_symmetry.space_group_name_H-M   'P 1'
#
loop_
_entity.id
_entity.type
_entity.pdbx_description
1 polymer ?
#
loop_
_entity_poly.entity_id
_entity_poly.type
_entity_poly.pdbx_seq_one_letter_code
_entity_poly.pdbx_strand_id
1 'polypeptide(L)'
;MPESLSSGMKKRVGLARAIIRRPSCVLYDEPTAGLDPVVADSINRLIRCLQGRFGITSVVVTHDMKSAFDVADQIAYLHEGRVYFHGTPGELRESSDPLIQDFLLGRSETWRD
;
A
#
# COMPACT_ATOMS: atom_id res chain seq x y z
N MET A 1 8.90 21.52 17.15
CA MET A 1 9.49 20.40 17.92
C MET A 1 9.36 19.11 17.11
N PRO A 2 10.47 18.43 16.85
CA PRO A 2 10.41 17.18 16.07
C PRO A 2 9.47 16.14 16.68
N GLU A 3 9.48 15.99 17.98
CA GLU A 3 8.61 15.02 18.65
C GLU A 3 7.13 15.40 18.62
N SER A 4 6.81 16.64 18.25
CA SER A 4 5.42 17.05 18.10
C SER A 4 4.87 16.78 16.70
N LEU A 5 5.72 16.37 15.77
CA LEU A 5 5.25 15.99 14.46
C LEU A 5 4.50 14.66 14.52
N SER A 6 3.30 14.61 13.95
CA SER A 6 2.56 13.37 13.86
C SER A 6 3.24 12.39 12.93
N SER A 7 2.89 11.12 13.04
CA SER A 7 3.40 10.09 12.13
C SER A 7 3.01 10.40 10.68
N GLY A 8 1.82 10.97 10.47
CA GLY A 8 1.39 11.39 9.13
C GLY A 8 2.27 12.49 8.56
N MET A 9 2.65 13.46 9.38
CA MET A 9 3.53 14.54 8.94
C MET A 9 4.93 14.00 8.59
N LYS A 10 5.45 13.07 9.39
CA LYS A 10 6.73 12.43 9.11
C LYS A 10 6.68 11.67 7.79
N LYS A 11 5.59 10.96 7.53
CA LYS A 11 5.40 10.25 6.27
C LYS A 11 5.38 11.22 5.09
N ARG A 12 4.69 12.34 5.21
CA ARG A 12 4.64 13.35 4.14
C ARG A 12 6.01 13.96 3.87
N VAL A 13 6.78 14.21 4.90
CA VAL A 13 8.16 14.72 4.73
C VAL A 13 9.02 13.69 4.00
N GLY A 14 8.88 12.41 4.35
CA GLY A 14 9.59 11.35 3.67
C GLY A 14 9.23 11.27 2.18
N LEU A 15 7.93 11.39 1.86
CA LEU A 15 7.48 11.43 0.48
C LEU A 15 8.07 12.62 -0.29
N ALA A 16 8.06 13.80 0.33
CA ALA A 16 8.61 14.99 -0.29
C ALA A 16 10.10 14.83 -0.61
N ARG A 17 10.85 14.25 0.34
CA ARG A 17 12.29 13.99 0.13
C ARG A 17 12.53 13.03 -1.03
N ALA A 18 11.72 11.99 -1.13
CA ALA A 18 11.84 11.01 -2.21
C ALA A 18 11.62 11.66 -3.57
N ILE A 19 10.71 12.62 -3.64
CA ILE A 19 10.29 13.24 -4.91
C ILE A 19 11.23 14.36 -5.38
N ILE A 20 11.93 15.01 -4.46
CA ILE A 20 12.82 16.14 -4.79
C ILE A 20 13.80 15.82 -5.91
N ARG A 21 14.32 14.60 -5.95
CA ARG A 21 15.27 14.18 -6.98
C ARG A 21 14.60 13.72 -8.27
N ARG A 22 13.29 13.79 -8.36
CA ARG A 22 12.49 13.38 -9.52
C ARG A 22 12.87 12.00 -10.05
N PRO A 23 12.75 10.96 -9.19
CA PRO A 23 13.09 9.61 -9.61
C PRO A 23 12.09 9.07 -10.61
N SER A 24 12.50 8.05 -11.37
CA SER A 24 11.57 7.35 -12.27
C SER A 24 10.75 6.30 -11.51
N CYS A 25 11.25 5.84 -10.38
CA CYS A 25 10.58 4.83 -9.56
C CYS A 25 10.79 5.13 -8.08
N VAL A 26 9.74 4.97 -7.29
CA VAL A 26 9.79 5.14 -5.82
C VAL A 26 9.28 3.86 -5.18
N LEU A 27 10.01 3.39 -4.19
CA LEU A 27 9.60 2.24 -3.38
C LEU A 27 9.07 2.75 -2.05
N TYR A 28 7.83 2.42 -1.73
CA TYR A 28 7.19 2.75 -0.46
C TYR A 28 7.08 1.47 0.38
N ASP A 29 7.65 1.50 1.57
CA ASP A 29 7.57 0.36 2.48
C ASP A 29 6.63 0.69 3.63
N GLU A 30 5.46 0.04 3.63
CA GLU A 30 4.41 0.24 4.65
C GLU A 30 4.10 1.71 4.90
N PRO A 31 3.73 2.49 3.87
CA PRO A 31 3.62 3.95 4.01
C PRO A 31 2.51 4.41 4.95
N THR A 32 1.52 3.57 5.22
CA THR A 32 0.39 3.93 6.10
C THR A 32 0.43 3.22 7.45
N ALA A 33 1.51 2.47 7.73
CA ALA A 33 1.62 1.72 8.98
C ALA A 33 1.58 2.64 10.19
N GLY A 34 0.78 2.29 11.19
CA GLY A 34 0.66 3.05 12.43
C GLY A 34 -0.16 4.32 12.33
N LEU A 35 -0.78 4.60 11.19
CA LEU A 35 -1.62 5.77 11.00
C LEU A 35 -3.09 5.42 11.18
N ASP A 36 -3.87 6.38 11.69
CA ASP A 36 -5.31 6.20 11.72
C ASP A 36 -5.89 6.21 10.30
N PRO A 37 -7.12 5.72 10.10
CA PRO A 37 -7.69 5.59 8.75
C PRO A 37 -7.78 6.89 7.97
N VAL A 38 -8.06 8.02 8.62
CA VAL A 38 -8.18 9.30 7.93
C VAL A 38 -6.83 9.77 7.41
N VAL A 39 -5.80 9.67 8.27
CA VAL A 39 -4.44 10.08 7.89
C VAL A 39 -3.89 9.12 6.85
N ALA A 40 -4.13 7.82 7.01
CA ALA A 40 -3.71 6.82 6.02
C ALA A 40 -4.31 7.13 4.64
N ASP A 41 -5.59 7.48 4.59
CA ASP A 41 -6.24 7.86 3.34
C ASP A 41 -5.57 9.06 2.70
N SER A 42 -5.18 10.07 3.49
CA SER A 42 -4.50 11.25 2.95
C SER A 42 -3.13 10.92 2.37
N ILE A 43 -2.42 9.97 2.97
CA ILE A 43 -1.13 9.51 2.45
C ILE A 43 -1.34 8.75 1.12
N ASN A 44 -2.34 7.90 1.05
CA ASN A 44 -2.66 7.17 -0.17
C ASN A 44 -3.02 8.12 -1.31
N ARG A 45 -3.80 9.16 -1.03
CA ARG A 45 -4.13 10.17 -2.03
C ARG A 45 -2.91 10.93 -2.50
N LEU A 46 -1.99 11.22 -1.58
CA LEU A 46 -0.76 11.91 -1.93
C LEU A 46 0.10 11.05 -2.85
N ILE A 47 0.22 9.75 -2.57
CA ILE A 47 0.96 8.82 -3.42
C ILE A 47 0.36 8.82 -4.83
N ARG A 48 -0.96 8.72 -4.96
CA ARG A 48 -1.61 8.76 -6.27
C ARG A 48 -1.41 10.09 -6.99
N CYS A 49 -1.48 11.19 -6.25
CA CYS A 49 -1.29 12.52 -6.80
C CYS A 49 0.13 12.69 -7.37
N LEU A 50 1.13 12.26 -6.62
CA LEU A 50 2.52 12.35 -7.04
C LEU A 50 2.79 11.48 -8.27
N GLN A 51 2.21 10.28 -8.28
CA GLN A 51 2.32 9.37 -9.40
C GLN A 51 1.74 9.98 -10.68
N GLY A 52 0.53 10.52 -10.59
CA GLY A 52 -0.13 11.13 -11.74
C GLY A 52 0.55 12.41 -12.20
N ARG A 53 1.03 13.22 -11.27
CA ARG A 53 1.61 14.53 -11.57
C ARG A 53 3.01 14.43 -12.16
N PHE A 54 3.82 13.50 -11.70
CA PHE A 54 5.23 13.40 -12.09
C PHE A 54 5.52 12.16 -12.93
N GLY A 55 4.52 11.34 -13.22
CA GLY A 55 4.72 10.14 -14.04
C GLY A 55 5.65 9.13 -13.39
N ILE A 56 5.66 9.06 -12.06
CA ILE A 56 6.56 8.18 -11.31
C ILE A 56 5.95 6.80 -11.19
N THR A 57 6.75 5.76 -11.47
CA THR A 57 6.36 4.39 -11.16
C THR A 57 6.50 4.17 -9.66
N SER A 58 5.46 3.66 -9.03
CA SER A 58 5.46 3.43 -7.59
C SER A 58 5.30 1.96 -7.28
N VAL A 59 6.15 1.45 -6.37
CA VAL A 59 6.01 0.10 -5.82
C VAL A 59 5.71 0.27 -4.34
N VAL A 60 4.56 -0.21 -3.92
CA VAL A 60 4.11 -0.08 -2.53
C VAL A 60 4.07 -1.47 -1.90
N VAL A 61 4.85 -1.64 -0.83
CA VAL A 61 4.82 -2.87 -0.04
C VAL A 61 3.96 -2.61 1.18
N THR A 62 2.87 -3.35 1.32
CA THR A 62 1.96 -3.17 2.45
C THR A 62 1.15 -4.43 2.72
N HIS A 63 0.75 -4.62 3.97
CA HIS A 63 -0.22 -5.65 4.33
C HIS A 63 -1.62 -5.02 4.57
N ASP A 64 -1.73 -3.72 4.42
CA ASP A 64 -3.00 -2.99 4.54
C ASP A 64 -3.75 -3.07 3.22
N MET A 65 -4.76 -3.93 3.16
CA MET A 65 -5.49 -4.16 1.92
C MET A 65 -6.28 -2.95 1.45
N LYS A 66 -6.79 -2.14 2.37
CA LYS A 66 -7.49 -0.91 1.98
C LYS A 66 -6.54 0.01 1.23
N SER A 67 -5.33 0.21 1.75
CA SER A 67 -4.32 1.03 1.08
C SER A 67 -3.93 0.44 -0.27
N ALA A 68 -3.74 -0.87 -0.34
CA ALA A 68 -3.40 -1.53 -1.59
C ALA A 68 -4.47 -1.29 -2.65
N PHE A 69 -5.75 -1.46 -2.29
CA PHE A 69 -6.84 -1.20 -3.23
C PHE A 69 -6.95 0.26 -3.63
N ASP A 70 -6.61 1.18 -2.72
CA ASP A 70 -6.69 2.61 -3.00
C ASP A 70 -5.62 3.09 -3.98
N VAL A 71 -4.41 2.52 -3.93
CA VAL A 71 -3.27 3.06 -4.68
C VAL A 71 -2.83 2.21 -5.87
N ALA A 72 -3.19 0.95 -5.93
CA ALA A 72 -2.61 0.04 -6.91
C ALA A 72 -3.34 0.00 -8.23
N ASP A 73 -2.57 -0.06 -9.32
CA ASP A 73 -3.06 -0.44 -10.64
C ASP A 73 -2.90 -1.94 -10.83
N GLN A 74 -1.86 -2.52 -10.23
CA GLN A 74 -1.58 -3.95 -10.24
C GLN A 74 -1.19 -4.37 -8.83
N ILE A 75 -1.61 -5.57 -8.43
CA ILE A 75 -1.29 -6.12 -7.12
C ILE A 75 -0.61 -7.47 -7.30
N ALA A 76 0.48 -7.67 -6.56
CA ALA A 76 1.12 -8.98 -6.43
C ALA A 76 0.96 -9.43 -4.98
N TYR A 77 0.35 -10.57 -4.77
CA TYR A 77 0.21 -11.15 -3.44
C TYR A 77 1.30 -12.18 -3.22
N LEU A 78 2.11 -11.93 -2.21
CA LEU A 78 3.23 -12.82 -1.86
C LEU A 78 2.82 -13.78 -0.76
N HIS A 79 3.13 -15.05 -0.94
CA HIS A 79 2.85 -16.07 0.05
C HIS A 79 3.95 -17.13 0.00
N GLU A 80 4.53 -17.42 1.15
CA GLU A 80 5.61 -18.39 1.29
C GLU A 80 6.76 -18.17 0.29
N GLY A 81 7.17 -16.91 0.16
CA GLY A 81 8.31 -16.54 -0.68
C GLY A 81 8.05 -16.56 -2.17
N ARG A 82 6.79 -16.66 -2.57
CA ARG A 82 6.42 -16.70 -3.99
C ARG A 82 5.32 -15.71 -4.29
N VAL A 83 5.22 -15.31 -5.56
CA VAL A 83 4.07 -14.55 -6.04
C VAL A 83 2.93 -15.54 -6.22
N TYR A 84 1.98 -15.50 -5.32
CA TYR A 84 0.81 -16.38 -5.32
C TYR A 84 -0.28 -15.88 -6.28
N PHE A 85 -0.40 -14.56 -6.41
CA PHE A 85 -1.37 -13.92 -7.28
C PHE A 85 -0.75 -12.65 -7.86
N HIS A 86 -1.10 -12.35 -9.11
CA HIS A 86 -0.74 -11.09 -9.75
C HIS A 86 -1.88 -10.67 -10.68
N GLY A 87 -2.33 -9.45 -10.53
CA GLY A 87 -3.40 -8.94 -11.38
C GLY A 87 -3.90 -7.59 -10.89
N THR A 88 -5.03 -7.16 -11.41
CA THR A 88 -5.66 -5.91 -11.01
C THR A 88 -6.33 -6.05 -9.64
N PRO A 89 -6.60 -4.93 -8.95
CA PRO A 89 -7.38 -4.98 -7.71
C PRO A 89 -8.73 -5.66 -7.89
N GLY A 90 -9.40 -5.41 -9.02
CA GLY A 90 -10.68 -6.06 -9.30
C GLY A 90 -10.56 -7.57 -9.40
N GLU A 91 -9.53 -8.05 -10.11
CA GLU A 91 -9.29 -9.49 -10.23
C GLU A 91 -9.00 -10.14 -8.88
N LEU A 92 -8.25 -9.45 -8.02
CA LEU A 92 -7.97 -9.96 -6.67
C LEU A 92 -9.25 -10.05 -5.84
N ARG A 93 -10.08 -9.02 -5.92
CA ARG A 93 -11.34 -8.96 -5.17
C ARG A 93 -12.32 -10.04 -5.61
N GLU A 94 -12.30 -10.39 -6.88
CA GLU A 94 -13.20 -11.40 -7.45
C GLU A 94 -12.66 -12.82 -7.31
N SER A 95 -11.45 -13.00 -6.79
CA SER A 95 -10.86 -14.33 -6.65
C SER A 95 -11.69 -15.21 -5.73
N SER A 96 -11.92 -16.44 -6.13
CA SER A 96 -12.60 -17.44 -5.31
C SER A 96 -11.62 -18.29 -4.50
N ASP A 97 -10.33 -18.04 -4.62
CA ASP A 97 -9.31 -18.80 -3.91
C ASP A 97 -9.46 -18.60 -2.39
N PRO A 98 -9.58 -19.68 -1.62
CA PRO A 98 -9.79 -19.56 -0.17
C PRO A 98 -8.67 -18.83 0.57
N LEU A 99 -7.42 -19.02 0.16
CA LEU A 99 -6.29 -18.34 0.79
C LEU A 99 -6.38 -16.84 0.60
N ILE A 100 -6.69 -16.41 -0.62
CA ILE A 100 -6.87 -15.00 -0.94
C ILE A 100 -8.04 -14.42 -0.16
N GLN A 101 -9.18 -15.13 -0.12
CA GLN A 101 -10.34 -14.66 0.60
C GLN A 101 -10.06 -14.49 2.09
N ASP A 102 -9.35 -15.43 2.69
CA ASP A 102 -8.98 -15.32 4.10
C ASP A 102 -8.07 -14.12 4.34
N PHE A 103 -7.13 -13.89 3.44
CA PHE A 103 -6.23 -12.74 3.55
C PHE A 103 -7.02 -11.43 3.45
N LEU A 104 -7.93 -11.32 2.49
CA LEU A 104 -8.74 -10.12 2.30
C LEU A 104 -9.67 -9.85 3.49
N LEU A 105 -10.19 -10.91 4.10
CA LEU A 105 -11.10 -10.80 5.23
C LEU A 105 -10.36 -10.71 6.58
N GLY A 106 -9.04 -10.80 6.55
CA GLY A 106 -8.25 -10.77 7.78
C GLY A 106 -8.39 -12.02 8.63
N ARG A 107 -8.80 -13.15 8.04
CA ARG A 107 -8.94 -14.41 8.77
C ARG A 107 -7.64 -15.20 8.75
N SER A 108 -7.34 -15.83 9.87
CA SER A 108 -6.18 -16.72 9.98
C SER A 108 -6.56 -18.11 9.48
N GLU A 109 -5.62 -18.77 8.81
CA GLU A 109 -5.80 -20.15 8.39
C GLU A 109 -6.04 -21.09 9.56
N THR A 110 -5.49 -20.75 10.74
CA THR A 110 -5.65 -21.58 11.95
C THR A 110 -7.08 -21.60 12.47
N TRP A 111 -7.94 -20.69 12.02
CA TRP A 111 -9.33 -20.62 12.44
C TRP A 111 -10.24 -21.48 11.57
N ARG A 112 -9.70 -22.15 10.59
CA ARG A 112 -10.46 -23.02 9.73
C ARG A 112 -10.37 -24.45 10.21
N ASP A 113 -11.45 -24.96 10.65
CA ASP A 113 -11.55 -26.37 11.07
C ASP A 113 -12.54 -27.13 10.19
#